data_73fd662e8a596da92d4ad0c5968a95f0
#
_entry.id   73fd662e8a596da92d4ad0c5968a95f0
#
_cell.length_a   1.000
_cell.length_b   1.000
_cell.length_c   1.000
_cell.angle_alpha   90.00
_cell.angle_beta   90.00
_cell.angle_gamma   90.00
#
_symmetry.space_group_name_H-M   'P 1'
#
loop_
_entity.id
_entity.type
_entity.pdbx_description
1 polymer ?
#
loop_
_entity_poly.entity_id
_entity_poly.type
_entity_poly.pdbx_seq_one_letter_code
_entity_poly.pdbx_strand_id
1 'polypeptide(L)'
;MADTESRFARMSRRAAITGAALATMALAACGGGAKGAAEGDMGLGAPEGAKVTVVEYASVTCPHCALWQKNTWPAFKAKYVDTNKVRYVFRELPTPPVDAATAGFLVARCAGPDKYFDVVHQLMATQQEMLTSSPRDWLLRTAQAAGLSEQQFNDCVTDKDAVAAME
;
A
#
# COMPACT_ATOMS: atom_id res chain seq x y z
N MET A 1 71.01 -6.29 -11.30
CA MET A 1 70.04 -7.10 -10.50
C MET A 1 69.31 -6.20 -9.49
N ALA A 2 68.77 -5.02 -9.90
CA ALA A 2 68.16 -4.09 -8.93
C ALA A 2 66.81 -3.50 -9.37
N ASP A 3 66.17 -4.07 -10.43
CA ASP A 3 64.93 -3.49 -10.97
C ASP A 3 63.67 -4.35 -10.77
N THR A 4 63.81 -5.55 -10.17
CA THR A 4 62.65 -6.48 -10.05
C THR A 4 61.86 -6.27 -8.75
N GLU A 5 62.45 -5.76 -7.69
CA GLU A 5 61.77 -5.58 -6.40
C GLU A 5 60.86 -4.35 -6.37
N SER A 6 61.16 -3.30 -7.14
CA SER A 6 60.37 -2.06 -7.15
C SER A 6 59.02 -2.21 -7.87
N ARG A 7 58.88 -3.18 -8.77
CA ARG A 7 57.63 -3.43 -9.51
C ARG A 7 56.60 -4.20 -8.68
N PHE A 8 57.03 -5.11 -7.84
CA PHE A 8 56.10 -5.87 -6.97
C PHE A 8 55.51 -5.02 -5.86
N ALA A 9 56.26 -4.05 -5.30
CA ALA A 9 55.77 -3.18 -4.25
C ALA A 9 54.71 -2.17 -4.73
N ARG A 10 54.72 -1.80 -6.05
CA ARG A 10 53.73 -0.89 -6.63
C ARG A 10 52.42 -1.58 -7.02
N MET A 11 52.45 -2.88 -7.34
CA MET A 11 51.23 -3.65 -7.67
C MET A 11 50.38 -3.97 -6.42
N SER A 12 51.01 -4.19 -5.28
CA SER A 12 50.34 -4.55 -4.04
C SER A 12 49.48 -3.39 -3.48
N ARG A 13 49.91 -2.15 -3.61
CA ARG A 13 49.16 -0.97 -3.13
C ARG A 13 47.91 -0.63 -3.95
N ARG A 14 47.96 -0.89 -5.26
CA ARG A 14 46.79 -0.63 -6.13
C ARG A 14 45.76 -1.75 -6.02
N ALA A 15 46.17 -2.98 -5.80
CA ALA A 15 45.26 -4.10 -5.57
C ALA A 15 44.56 -4.01 -4.20
N ALA A 16 45.23 -3.48 -3.18
CA ALA A 16 44.63 -3.29 -1.87
C ALA A 16 43.55 -2.20 -1.84
N ILE A 17 43.67 -1.13 -2.66
CA ILE A 17 42.70 -0.05 -2.70
C ILE A 17 41.43 -0.45 -3.49
N THR A 18 41.59 -1.25 -4.56
CA THR A 18 40.41 -1.76 -5.31
C THR A 18 39.65 -2.85 -4.56
N GLY A 19 40.32 -3.66 -3.76
CA GLY A 19 39.68 -4.65 -2.90
C GLY A 19 38.85 -4.02 -1.76
N ALA A 20 39.34 -2.96 -1.16
CA ALA A 20 38.62 -2.24 -0.10
C ALA A 20 37.38 -1.50 -0.62
N ALA A 21 37.41 -0.95 -1.82
CA ALA A 21 36.26 -0.25 -2.43
C ALA A 21 35.14 -1.21 -2.84
N LEU A 22 35.46 -2.43 -3.25
CA LEU A 22 34.46 -3.47 -3.58
C LEU A 22 33.82 -4.10 -2.31
N ALA A 23 34.57 -4.20 -1.22
CA ALA A 23 34.05 -4.73 0.04
C ALA A 23 33.06 -3.76 0.72
N THR A 24 33.23 -2.45 0.56
CA THR A 24 32.30 -1.45 1.10
C THR A 24 30.97 -1.39 0.34
N MET A 25 30.93 -1.71 -0.95
CA MET A 25 29.67 -1.82 -1.70
C MET A 25 28.85 -3.08 -1.34
N ALA A 26 29.49 -4.17 -0.92
CA ALA A 26 28.79 -5.39 -0.55
C ALA A 26 28.10 -5.30 0.83
N LEU A 27 28.55 -4.44 1.75
CA LEU A 27 27.90 -4.24 3.05
C LEU A 27 26.66 -3.33 2.98
N ALA A 28 26.53 -2.50 1.94
CA ALA A 28 25.33 -1.68 1.74
C ALA A 28 24.10 -2.49 1.28
N ALA A 29 24.30 -3.70 0.76
CA ALA A 29 23.23 -4.58 0.29
C ALA A 29 22.55 -5.41 1.40
N CYS A 30 23.12 -5.45 2.61
CA CYS A 30 22.56 -6.16 3.77
C CYS A 30 21.85 -5.24 4.78
N GLY A 31 21.62 -3.98 4.44
CA GLY A 31 20.67 -3.16 5.16
C GLY A 31 19.28 -3.76 4.94
N GLY A 32 18.83 -4.61 5.88
CA GLY A 32 17.46 -5.12 5.92
C GLY A 32 16.52 -3.93 5.95
N GLY A 33 16.16 -3.41 4.78
CA GLY A 33 15.07 -2.50 4.63
C GLY A 33 13.87 -3.18 5.26
N ALA A 34 13.30 -2.59 6.28
CA ALA A 34 11.93 -2.89 6.66
C ALA A 34 11.19 -3.07 5.32
N LYS A 35 10.50 -4.20 5.14
CA LYS A 35 9.72 -4.45 3.92
C LYS A 35 8.80 -3.25 3.78
N GLY A 36 9.26 -2.29 2.98
CA GLY A 36 8.64 -0.98 2.83
C GLY A 36 7.32 -1.07 2.10
N ALA A 37 6.79 0.07 1.75
CA ALA A 37 5.63 0.19 0.89
C ALA A 37 5.79 -0.73 -0.33
N ALA A 38 4.75 -1.53 -0.61
CA ALA A 38 4.63 -2.19 -1.90
C ALA A 38 4.09 -1.18 -2.91
N GLU A 39 4.40 -1.40 -4.18
CA GLU A 39 3.80 -0.59 -5.24
C GLU A 39 2.27 -0.62 -5.11
N GLY A 40 1.64 0.54 -5.16
CA GLY A 40 0.20 0.69 -5.02
C GLY A 40 -0.35 0.72 -3.59
N ASP A 41 0.51 0.60 -2.55
CA ASP A 41 0.08 0.77 -1.16
C ASP A 41 -0.56 2.16 -0.93
N MET A 42 -1.73 2.15 -0.31
CA MET A 42 -2.41 3.37 0.13
C MET A 42 -2.11 3.61 1.61
N GLY A 43 -1.54 4.77 1.93
CA GLY A 43 -1.05 5.04 3.28
C GLY A 43 -1.47 6.39 3.86
N LEU A 44 -1.55 6.45 5.20
CA LEU A 44 -1.83 7.64 5.99
C LEU A 44 -0.79 7.81 7.11
N GLY A 45 -0.72 9.01 7.66
CA GLY A 45 0.12 9.34 8.81
C GLY A 45 1.56 9.59 8.44
N ALA A 46 2.51 8.99 9.18
CA ALA A 46 3.93 9.22 8.98
C ALA A 46 4.38 8.86 7.55
N PRO A 47 5.40 9.53 7.01
CA PRO A 47 5.93 9.26 5.67
C PRO A 47 6.53 7.85 5.56
N GLU A 48 6.84 7.45 4.35
CA GLU A 48 7.58 6.21 4.09
C GLU A 48 8.91 6.20 4.81
N GLY A 49 9.32 5.01 5.29
CA GLY A 49 10.51 4.87 6.12
C GLY A 49 10.29 5.17 7.60
N ALA A 50 9.05 5.42 8.03
CA ALA A 50 8.74 5.57 9.46
C ALA A 50 9.19 4.35 10.27
N LYS A 51 9.58 4.60 11.53
CA LYS A 51 10.06 3.53 12.44
C LYS A 51 9.03 2.43 12.67
N VAL A 52 7.75 2.78 12.61
CA VAL A 52 6.64 1.84 12.79
C VAL A 52 5.69 2.00 11.61
N THR A 53 5.45 0.90 10.90
CA THR A 53 4.42 0.79 9.88
C THR A 53 3.40 -0.24 10.36
N VAL A 54 2.13 0.16 10.36
CA VAL A 54 0.99 -0.72 10.63
C VAL A 54 0.33 -1.04 9.30
N VAL A 55 0.29 -2.30 8.93
CA VAL A 55 -0.36 -2.76 7.70
C VAL A 55 -1.65 -3.46 8.07
N GLU A 56 -2.77 -2.96 7.58
CA GLU A 56 -4.07 -3.60 7.69
C GLU A 56 -4.42 -4.31 6.38
N TYR A 57 -4.57 -5.63 6.44
CA TYR A 57 -5.16 -6.42 5.36
C TYR A 57 -6.66 -6.56 5.62
N ALA A 58 -7.48 -5.88 4.84
CA ALA A 58 -8.92 -5.83 5.11
C ALA A 58 -9.75 -5.77 3.83
N SER A 59 -11.05 -6.02 3.97
CA SER A 59 -12.00 -6.01 2.87
C SER A 59 -13.21 -5.14 3.17
N VAL A 60 -13.69 -4.44 2.15
CA VAL A 60 -14.93 -3.66 2.21
C VAL A 60 -16.18 -4.56 2.38
N THR A 61 -16.06 -5.86 2.13
CA THR A 61 -17.14 -6.85 2.33
C THR A 61 -16.99 -7.68 3.62
N CYS A 62 -15.92 -7.46 4.40
CA CYS A 62 -15.65 -8.21 5.63
C CYS A 62 -16.38 -7.58 6.84
N PRO A 63 -17.34 -8.27 7.50
CA PRO A 63 -18.06 -7.69 8.63
C PRO A 63 -17.18 -7.34 9.83
N HIS A 64 -16.16 -8.15 10.10
CA HIS A 64 -15.23 -7.89 11.20
C HIS A 64 -14.33 -6.69 10.91
N CYS A 65 -13.95 -6.46 9.65
CA CYS A 65 -13.21 -5.28 9.23
C CYS A 65 -14.06 -4.02 9.42
N ALA A 66 -15.33 -4.05 9.00
CA ALA A 66 -16.27 -2.95 9.24
C ALA A 66 -16.48 -2.67 10.74
N LEU A 67 -16.54 -3.71 11.58
CA LEU A 67 -16.66 -3.56 13.03
C LEU A 67 -15.41 -2.92 13.64
N TRP A 68 -14.21 -3.33 13.21
CA TRP A 68 -12.95 -2.72 13.63
C TRP A 68 -12.87 -1.25 13.21
N GLN A 69 -13.23 -0.97 11.96
CA GLN A 69 -13.31 0.37 11.41
C GLN A 69 -14.23 1.27 12.23
N LYS A 70 -15.38 0.76 12.67
CA LYS A 70 -16.34 1.51 13.47
C LYS A 70 -15.85 1.75 14.90
N ASN A 71 -15.31 0.73 15.56
CA ASN A 71 -15.08 0.74 17.00
C ASN A 71 -13.63 1.13 17.38
N THR A 72 -12.65 0.83 16.53
CA THR A 72 -11.22 0.96 16.87
C THR A 72 -10.54 2.07 16.09
N TRP A 73 -10.84 2.17 14.80
CA TRP A 73 -10.17 3.11 13.90
C TRP A 73 -10.18 4.55 14.38
N PRO A 74 -11.29 5.14 14.85
CA PRO A 74 -11.29 6.56 15.23
C PRO A 74 -10.27 6.88 16.32
N ALA A 75 -10.19 6.05 17.36
CA ALA A 75 -9.23 6.23 18.44
C ALA A 75 -7.79 5.94 18.01
N PHE A 76 -7.59 4.89 17.20
CA PHE A 76 -6.29 4.53 16.64
C PHE A 76 -5.77 5.65 15.73
N LYS A 77 -6.60 6.13 14.81
CA LYS A 77 -6.27 7.22 13.88
C LYS A 77 -5.84 8.47 14.64
N ALA A 78 -6.67 8.95 15.55
CA ALA A 78 -6.40 10.17 16.32
C ALA A 78 -5.12 10.07 17.15
N LYS A 79 -4.83 8.89 17.72
CA LYS A 79 -3.69 8.70 18.63
C LYS A 79 -2.37 8.47 17.91
N TYR A 80 -2.38 7.79 16.77
CA TYR A 80 -1.17 7.29 16.12
C TYR A 80 -0.96 7.81 14.70
N VAL A 81 -2.03 7.86 13.88
CA VAL A 81 -1.93 8.26 12.48
C VAL A 81 -1.86 9.78 12.36
N ASP A 82 -2.81 10.51 12.93
CA ASP A 82 -2.88 11.97 12.85
C ASP A 82 -1.73 12.66 13.59
N THR A 83 -1.07 11.95 14.51
CA THR A 83 0.12 12.43 15.20
C THR A 83 1.43 12.00 14.55
N ASN A 84 1.39 11.39 13.37
CA ASN A 84 2.54 10.87 12.63
C ASN A 84 3.45 9.93 13.45
N LYS A 85 2.89 9.21 14.43
CA LYS A 85 3.64 8.21 15.21
C LYS A 85 3.83 6.91 14.45
N VAL A 86 2.89 6.58 13.55
CA VAL A 86 2.95 5.41 12.69
C VAL A 86 2.61 5.81 11.26
N ARG A 87 3.18 5.08 10.32
CA ARG A 87 2.64 4.98 8.98
C ARG A 87 1.59 3.87 8.98
N TYR A 88 0.38 4.20 8.62
CA TYR A 88 -0.68 3.24 8.40
C TYR A 88 -0.79 2.95 6.91
N VAL A 89 -0.85 1.67 6.55
CA VAL A 89 -1.01 1.19 5.18
C VAL A 89 -2.20 0.27 5.13
N PHE A 90 -3.11 0.53 4.21
CA PHE A 90 -4.22 -0.36 3.92
C PHE A 90 -3.90 -1.22 2.70
N ARG A 91 -4.01 -2.54 2.84
CA ARG A 91 -3.86 -3.50 1.75
C ARG A 91 -5.15 -4.22 1.50
N GLU A 92 -5.60 -4.12 0.29
CA GLU A 92 -6.83 -4.71 -0.20
C GLU A 92 -6.73 -6.23 -0.17
N LEU A 93 -7.67 -6.86 0.55
CA LEU A 93 -7.81 -8.31 0.65
C LEU A 93 -9.25 -8.68 0.32
N PRO A 94 -9.60 -8.92 -0.96
CA PRO A 94 -10.97 -9.25 -1.33
C PRO A 94 -11.48 -10.48 -0.58
N THR A 95 -12.60 -10.31 0.16
CA THR A 95 -13.31 -11.41 0.81
C THR A 95 -14.69 -11.60 0.16
N PRO A 96 -15.33 -12.77 0.34
CA PRO A 96 -16.65 -13.00 -0.26
C PRO A 96 -17.70 -11.95 0.15
N PRO A 97 -18.52 -11.48 -0.81
CA PRO A 97 -18.49 -11.75 -2.25
C PRO A 97 -17.30 -11.05 -2.94
N VAL A 98 -16.38 -11.83 -3.51
CA VAL A 98 -15.09 -11.34 -4.02
C VAL A 98 -15.27 -10.28 -5.11
N ASP A 99 -16.22 -10.49 -6.04
CA ASP A 99 -16.47 -9.52 -7.11
C ASP A 99 -16.92 -8.16 -6.57
N ALA A 100 -17.77 -8.15 -5.53
CA ALA A 100 -18.20 -6.92 -4.88
C ALA A 100 -17.06 -6.25 -4.10
N ALA A 101 -16.18 -7.03 -3.46
CA ALA A 101 -15.01 -6.52 -2.77
C ALA A 101 -14.04 -5.87 -3.76
N THR A 102 -13.69 -6.58 -4.85
CA THR A 102 -12.80 -6.09 -5.90
C THR A 102 -13.35 -4.81 -6.54
N ALA A 103 -14.63 -4.81 -6.93
CA ALA A 103 -15.25 -3.61 -7.49
C ALA A 103 -15.27 -2.43 -6.49
N GLY A 104 -15.45 -2.69 -5.19
CA GLY A 104 -15.39 -1.67 -4.15
C GLY A 104 -13.99 -1.02 -4.04
N PHE A 105 -12.93 -1.79 -4.13
CA PHE A 105 -11.57 -1.27 -4.14
C PHE A 105 -11.25 -0.50 -5.43
N LEU A 106 -11.72 -0.97 -6.58
CA LEU A 106 -11.59 -0.24 -7.84
C LEU A 106 -12.28 1.12 -7.76
N VAL A 107 -13.49 1.19 -7.19
CA VAL A 107 -14.19 2.48 -6.95
C VAL A 107 -13.35 3.41 -6.08
N ALA A 108 -12.75 2.88 -5.00
CA ALA A 108 -11.89 3.68 -4.13
C ALA A 108 -10.65 4.21 -4.86
N ARG A 109 -10.01 3.37 -5.69
CA ARG A 109 -8.85 3.77 -6.50
C ARG A 109 -9.22 4.79 -7.57
N CYS A 110 -10.33 4.61 -8.25
CA CYS A 110 -10.82 5.53 -9.29
C CYS A 110 -11.27 6.89 -8.71
N ALA A 111 -11.70 6.94 -7.45
CA ALA A 111 -11.98 8.19 -6.76
C ALA A 111 -10.72 9.03 -6.51
N GLY A 112 -9.54 8.43 -6.65
CA GLY A 112 -8.24 9.07 -6.48
C GLY A 112 -7.69 8.98 -5.06
N PRO A 113 -6.37 9.21 -4.90
CA PRO A 113 -5.67 8.99 -3.63
C PRO A 113 -6.23 9.82 -2.47
N ASP A 114 -6.69 11.03 -2.74
CA ASP A 114 -7.24 11.91 -1.71
C ASP A 114 -8.59 11.44 -1.15
N LYS A 115 -9.33 10.62 -1.91
CA LYS A 115 -10.66 10.12 -1.54
C LYS A 115 -10.66 8.62 -1.23
N TYR A 116 -9.55 7.94 -1.48
CA TYR A 116 -9.46 6.49 -1.35
C TYR A 116 -9.95 5.99 0.01
N PHE A 117 -9.42 6.55 1.10
CA PHE A 117 -9.77 6.13 2.45
C PHE A 117 -11.23 6.47 2.80
N ASP A 118 -11.74 7.60 2.35
CA ASP A 118 -13.13 7.99 2.56
C ASP A 118 -14.08 6.99 1.88
N VAL A 119 -13.76 6.55 0.66
CA VAL A 119 -14.56 5.55 -0.07
C VAL A 119 -14.50 4.19 0.62
N VAL A 120 -13.31 3.72 1.01
CA VAL A 120 -13.15 2.44 1.74
C VAL A 120 -13.95 2.47 3.04
N HIS A 121 -13.85 3.55 3.81
CA HIS A 121 -14.58 3.69 5.08
C HIS A 121 -16.08 3.78 4.87
N GLN A 122 -16.54 4.49 3.85
CA GLN A 122 -17.97 4.59 3.50
C GLN A 122 -18.53 3.21 3.11
N LEU A 123 -17.81 2.45 2.28
CA LEU A 123 -18.22 1.08 1.93
C LEU A 123 -18.32 0.18 3.17
N MET A 124 -17.33 0.22 4.05
CA MET A 124 -17.39 -0.54 5.30
C MET A 124 -18.56 -0.10 6.21
N ALA A 125 -18.81 1.20 6.31
CA ALA A 125 -19.90 1.74 7.14
C ALA A 125 -21.28 1.37 6.62
N THR A 126 -21.44 1.23 5.31
CA THR A 126 -22.71 0.93 4.64
C THR A 126 -22.82 -0.51 4.13
N GLN A 127 -21.93 -1.40 4.59
CA GLN A 127 -21.83 -2.78 4.10
C GLN A 127 -23.15 -3.54 4.16
N GLN A 128 -24.02 -3.26 5.13
CA GLN A 128 -25.34 -3.88 5.25
C GLN A 128 -26.27 -3.54 4.08
N GLU A 129 -26.06 -2.43 3.40
CA GLU A 129 -26.86 -2.06 2.22
C GLU A 129 -26.66 -3.03 1.07
N MET A 130 -25.49 -3.67 0.97
CA MET A 130 -25.20 -4.71 -0.02
C MET A 130 -26.17 -5.91 0.11
N LEU A 131 -26.68 -6.18 1.34
CA LEU A 131 -27.62 -7.28 1.61
C LEU A 131 -29.07 -6.89 1.33
N THR A 132 -29.39 -5.60 1.31
CA THR A 132 -30.76 -5.07 1.16
C THR A 132 -31.00 -4.43 -0.20
N SER A 133 -29.95 -4.14 -0.95
CA SER A 133 -29.96 -3.70 -2.34
C SER A 133 -29.03 -4.59 -3.19
N SER A 134 -28.91 -4.28 -4.48
CA SER A 134 -27.87 -4.99 -5.26
C SER A 134 -26.48 -4.47 -4.89
N PRO A 135 -25.43 -5.34 -4.93
CA PRO A 135 -24.06 -4.88 -4.76
C PRO A 135 -23.70 -3.73 -5.72
N ARG A 136 -24.18 -3.78 -6.96
CA ARG A 136 -23.95 -2.70 -7.93
C ARG A 136 -24.52 -1.37 -7.46
N ASP A 137 -25.76 -1.34 -6.94
CA ASP A 137 -26.40 -0.11 -6.53
C ASP A 137 -25.74 0.51 -5.28
N TRP A 138 -25.29 -0.35 -4.35
CA TRP A 138 -24.51 0.06 -3.19
C TRP A 138 -23.18 0.71 -3.62
N LEU A 139 -22.44 0.07 -4.52
CA LEU A 139 -21.17 0.58 -5.05
C LEU A 139 -21.35 1.87 -5.85
N LEU A 140 -22.39 1.93 -6.70
CA LEU A 140 -22.68 3.12 -7.51
C LEU A 140 -23.02 4.33 -6.64
N ARG A 141 -23.85 4.15 -5.60
CA ARG A 141 -24.14 5.24 -4.65
C ARG A 141 -22.87 5.77 -3.98
N THR A 142 -21.98 4.88 -3.56
CA THR A 142 -20.71 5.29 -2.96
C THR A 142 -19.80 6.00 -3.96
N ALA A 143 -19.71 5.51 -5.20
CA ALA A 143 -18.97 6.15 -6.27
C ALA A 143 -19.49 7.57 -6.57
N GLN A 144 -20.81 7.73 -6.64
CA GLN A 144 -21.45 9.04 -6.86
C GLN A 144 -21.20 10.00 -5.70
N ALA A 145 -21.26 9.52 -4.46
CA ALA A 145 -20.92 10.33 -3.28
C ALA A 145 -19.45 10.78 -3.31
N ALA A 146 -18.55 9.98 -3.88
CA ALA A 146 -17.16 10.33 -4.12
C ALA A 146 -16.96 11.25 -5.35
N GLY A 147 -18.02 11.56 -6.11
CA GLY A 147 -17.99 12.45 -7.26
C GLY A 147 -17.74 11.77 -8.60
N LEU A 148 -17.81 10.44 -8.69
CA LEU A 148 -17.76 9.72 -9.95
C LEU A 148 -19.14 9.72 -10.61
N SER A 149 -19.18 9.93 -11.92
CA SER A 149 -20.41 9.70 -12.71
C SER A 149 -20.67 8.20 -12.85
N GLU A 150 -21.88 7.81 -13.22
CA GLU A 150 -22.20 6.41 -13.50
C GLU A 150 -21.34 5.84 -14.64
N GLN A 151 -21.03 6.65 -15.65
CA GLN A 151 -20.13 6.22 -16.74
C GLN A 151 -18.74 5.91 -16.18
N GLN A 152 -18.16 6.81 -15.40
CA GLN A 152 -16.84 6.61 -14.76
C GLN A 152 -16.83 5.39 -13.84
N PHE A 153 -17.91 5.18 -13.08
CA PHE A 153 -18.09 3.98 -12.28
C PHE A 153 -18.06 2.70 -13.15
N ASN A 154 -18.84 2.66 -14.24
CA ASN A 154 -18.89 1.50 -15.13
C ASN A 154 -17.51 1.24 -15.77
N ASP A 155 -16.85 2.28 -16.27
CA ASP A 155 -15.51 2.17 -16.87
C ASP A 155 -14.50 1.60 -15.87
N CYS A 156 -14.56 2.10 -14.63
CA CYS A 156 -13.67 1.69 -13.55
C CYS A 156 -13.83 0.21 -13.16
N VAL A 157 -15.05 -0.25 -12.89
CA VAL A 157 -15.27 -1.62 -12.40
C VAL A 157 -15.17 -2.69 -13.50
N THR A 158 -15.09 -2.28 -14.77
CA THR A 158 -14.92 -3.17 -15.92
C THR A 158 -13.52 -3.11 -16.55
N ASP A 159 -12.62 -2.31 -15.98
CA ASP A 159 -11.23 -2.23 -16.42
C ASP A 159 -10.49 -3.53 -16.07
N LYS A 160 -10.22 -4.32 -17.12
CA LYS A 160 -9.61 -5.66 -16.97
C LYS A 160 -8.18 -5.60 -16.44
N ASP A 161 -7.44 -4.55 -16.79
CA ASP A 161 -6.06 -4.40 -16.36
C ASP A 161 -6.01 -4.02 -14.87
N ALA A 162 -6.93 -3.15 -14.45
CA ALA A 162 -7.07 -2.80 -13.04
C ALA A 162 -7.56 -3.99 -12.18
N VAL A 163 -8.49 -4.81 -12.70
CA VAL A 163 -8.93 -6.06 -12.03
C VAL A 163 -7.75 -7.02 -11.88
N ALA A 164 -7.01 -7.27 -12.96
CA ALA A 164 -5.86 -8.19 -12.94
C ALA A 164 -4.73 -7.73 -12.00
N ALA A 165 -4.55 -6.42 -11.85
CA ALA A 165 -3.57 -5.86 -10.93
C ALA A 165 -3.93 -6.05 -9.44
N MET A 166 -5.17 -6.41 -9.13
CA MET A 166 -5.64 -6.68 -7.76
C MET A 166 -5.59 -8.17 -7.39
N GLU A 167 -5.39 -9.06 -8.35
CA GLU A 167 -5.23 -10.51 -8.15
C GLU A 167 -3.77 -10.87 -7.82
#